data_eaa91ee1c5f99be2ec535260653fd308
#
_entry.id   eaa91ee1c5f99be2ec535260653fd308
#
_cell.length_a   1.000
_cell.length_b   1.000
_cell.length_c   1.000
_cell.angle_alpha   90.00
_cell.angle_beta   90.00
_cell.angle_gamma   90.00
#
_symmetry.space_group_name_H-M   'P 1'
#
loop_
_entity.id
_entity.type
_entity.pdbx_description
1 polymer ?
#
loop_
_entity_poly.entity_id
_entity_poly.type
_entity_poly.pdbx_seq_one_letter_code
_entity_poly.pdbx_strand_id
1 'polypeptide(L)'
;MKYRKMGSLDWKVSALGFGCMRLPSRRINRLRAETDESIEIIRYGIDQGINYIDTAWPYHLGDSEKIIGKALKDGYRKQVHLVTKLPMFMVRNSKHFDNYLKTQMKRLQTDYLDSYLFHALDQGHFKKLKRLGLIDKMEKAKNEGLIRSIGFSFHDTLHIFKEIIDYYPWDITQIQYNYMDTCIQATTEGLSYAHDKGIAVVVMEPLKGGTLANPPQEALDIINSTEKKRTPVDWALQFLWNKPEISVVLSGMGSQTMVQENCESADRSGINSLTLQDQHVIESLSEVYSKRILVPCTACGYCMPCPEGVNIPQNFACLNNVSLETRRFRRLLTRRAYRKLENSKKNVDLNNPNGNATLCIECRRCVEKCPQKIDIPKELEKVKKVLGKRKALW
;
A
#
# COMPACT_ATOMS: atom_id res chain seq x y z
N MET A 1 11.19 -14.72 15.41
CA MET A 1 10.48 -14.44 14.13
C MET A 1 9.77 -15.68 13.63
N LYS A 2 8.51 -15.58 13.22
CA LYS A 2 7.80 -16.67 12.52
C LYS A 2 8.02 -16.54 11.01
N TYR A 3 8.09 -17.71 10.34
CA TYR A 3 8.32 -17.77 8.91
C TYR A 3 7.14 -18.44 8.18
N ARG A 4 6.88 -18.01 6.94
CA ARG A 4 5.77 -18.48 6.10
C ARG A 4 6.28 -18.93 4.74
N LYS A 5 5.49 -19.75 4.06
CA LYS A 5 5.74 -20.13 2.67
C LYS A 5 5.41 -18.94 1.75
N MET A 6 6.19 -18.74 0.71
CA MET A 6 6.01 -17.65 -0.26
C MET A 6 5.26 -18.13 -1.49
N GLY A 7 3.95 -18.40 -1.36
CA GLY A 7 3.14 -18.94 -2.43
C GLY A 7 3.69 -20.29 -2.94
N SER A 8 3.89 -20.41 -4.25
CA SER A 8 4.50 -21.55 -4.92
C SER A 8 6.04 -21.53 -4.90
N LEU A 9 6.66 -20.40 -4.53
CA LEU A 9 8.11 -20.27 -4.44
C LEU A 9 8.67 -21.13 -3.28
N ASP A 10 9.85 -21.70 -3.47
CA ASP A 10 10.57 -22.43 -2.41
C ASP A 10 11.34 -21.49 -1.48
N TRP A 11 10.59 -20.53 -0.89
CA TRP A 11 11.13 -19.56 0.05
C TRP A 11 10.44 -19.67 1.40
N LYS A 12 11.24 -19.56 2.47
CA LYS A 12 10.76 -19.30 3.83
C LYS A 12 10.98 -17.84 4.14
N VAL A 13 9.90 -17.05 4.10
CA VAL A 13 9.94 -15.63 4.35
C VAL A 13 9.45 -15.31 5.76
N SER A 14 10.05 -14.30 6.40
CA SER A 14 9.56 -13.79 7.68
C SER A 14 8.14 -13.25 7.53
N ALA A 15 7.26 -13.54 8.48
CA ALA A 15 5.89 -13.04 8.47
C ALA A 15 5.82 -11.51 8.44
N LEU A 16 6.83 -10.85 9.00
CA LEU A 16 7.08 -9.42 8.95
C LEU A 16 8.13 -9.10 7.87
N GLY A 17 7.80 -8.24 6.92
CA GLY A 17 8.74 -7.68 5.95
C GLY A 17 9.10 -6.23 6.27
N PHE A 18 10.30 -5.81 5.91
CA PHE A 18 10.77 -4.44 6.10
C PHE A 18 10.40 -3.59 4.88
N GLY A 19 9.40 -2.71 5.01
CA GLY A 19 8.99 -1.74 3.99
C GLY A 19 9.82 -0.45 4.06
N CYS A 20 10.72 -0.23 3.11
CA CYS A 20 11.67 0.89 3.13
C CYS A 20 11.12 2.21 2.55
N MET A 21 9.79 2.38 2.53
CA MET A 21 9.13 3.65 2.18
C MET A 21 9.09 4.65 3.35
N ARG A 22 9.31 4.20 4.59
CA ARG A 22 9.15 4.98 5.81
C ARG A 22 10.42 5.00 6.67
N LEU A 23 11.60 4.94 6.04
CA LEU A 23 12.86 5.10 6.72
C LEU A 23 12.95 6.45 7.46
N PRO A 24 13.77 6.59 8.49
CA PRO A 24 14.00 7.85 9.18
C PRO A 24 14.28 8.98 8.18
N SER A 25 13.65 10.12 8.39
CA SER A 25 13.72 11.24 7.45
C SER A 25 14.63 12.34 7.97
N ARG A 26 15.43 12.94 7.10
CA ARG A 26 16.29 14.08 7.43
C ARG A 26 15.50 15.25 7.99
N ARG A 27 16.04 15.93 9.00
CA ARG A 27 15.39 17.08 9.64
C ARG A 27 15.04 18.19 8.66
N ILE A 28 15.96 18.54 7.77
CA ILE A 28 15.81 19.67 6.81
C ILE A 28 14.99 19.25 5.58
N ASN A 29 15.21 18.06 5.05
CA ASN A 29 14.49 17.54 3.89
C ASN A 29 13.81 16.21 4.20
N ARG A 30 12.56 16.28 4.66
CA ARG A 30 11.76 15.11 5.05
C ARG A 30 11.42 14.15 3.90
N LEU A 31 11.70 14.52 2.65
CA LEU A 31 11.55 13.64 1.49
C LEU A 31 12.75 12.70 1.32
N ARG A 32 13.90 13.01 1.94
CA ARG A 32 15.10 12.17 1.94
C ARG A 32 15.26 11.43 3.25
N ALA A 33 15.82 10.23 3.15
CA ALA A 33 16.10 9.41 4.33
C ALA A 33 17.41 9.82 5.02
N GLU A 34 17.47 9.64 6.33
CA GLU A 34 18.71 9.67 7.10
C GLU A 34 19.47 8.36 6.88
N THR A 35 20.75 8.46 6.47
CA THR A 35 21.45 7.29 5.90
C THR A 35 21.90 6.32 6.99
N ASP A 36 22.64 6.81 7.98
CA ASP A 36 23.30 5.93 8.96
C ASP A 36 22.27 5.30 9.90
N GLU A 37 21.33 6.09 10.44
CA GLU A 37 20.22 5.59 11.24
C GLU A 37 19.38 4.55 10.48
N SER A 38 19.15 4.78 9.17
CA SER A 38 18.39 3.81 8.35
C SER A 38 19.14 2.50 8.15
N ILE A 39 20.47 2.53 7.98
CA ILE A 39 21.30 1.33 7.87
C ILE A 39 21.26 0.53 9.17
N GLU A 40 21.42 1.19 10.31
CA GLU A 40 21.37 0.55 11.63
C GLU A 40 20.02 -0.14 11.87
N ILE A 41 18.91 0.55 11.59
CA ILE A 41 17.55 0.00 11.76
C ILE A 41 17.30 -1.19 10.85
N ILE A 42 17.72 -1.12 9.57
CA ILE A 42 17.57 -2.24 8.62
C ILE A 42 18.37 -3.45 9.09
N ARG A 43 19.65 -3.27 9.44
CA ARG A 43 20.49 -4.36 9.93
C ARG A 43 19.95 -4.96 11.22
N TYR A 44 19.53 -4.12 12.17
CA TYR A 44 18.86 -4.59 13.38
C TYR A 44 17.65 -5.46 13.07
N GLY A 45 16.80 -5.05 12.11
CA GLY A 45 15.65 -5.85 11.70
C GLY A 45 16.04 -7.21 11.10
N ILE A 46 17.12 -7.27 10.31
CA ILE A 46 17.63 -8.52 9.74
C ILE A 46 18.19 -9.42 10.88
N ASP A 47 18.92 -8.85 11.83
CA ASP A 47 19.44 -9.57 13.01
C ASP A 47 18.31 -10.12 13.90
N GLN A 48 17.14 -9.48 13.91
CA GLN A 48 15.90 -9.98 14.54
C GLN A 48 15.15 -11.02 13.69
N GLY A 49 15.69 -11.40 12.53
CA GLY A 49 15.17 -12.44 11.66
C GLY A 49 14.24 -11.97 10.53
N ILE A 50 14.13 -10.67 10.27
CA ILE A 50 13.44 -10.18 9.06
C ILE A 50 14.30 -10.53 7.85
N ASN A 51 13.72 -11.28 6.91
CA ASN A 51 14.43 -11.67 5.69
C ASN A 51 13.72 -11.24 4.39
N TYR A 52 12.73 -10.36 4.44
CA TYR A 52 12.07 -9.78 3.27
C TYR A 52 12.21 -8.27 3.30
N ILE A 53 12.96 -7.70 2.36
CA ILE A 53 13.26 -6.26 2.27
C ILE A 53 12.62 -5.69 1.01
N ASP A 54 11.68 -4.78 1.18
CA ASP A 54 10.91 -4.17 0.09
C ASP A 54 11.27 -2.70 -0.09
N THR A 55 11.61 -2.33 -1.33
CA THR A 55 11.86 -0.94 -1.73
C THR A 55 11.23 -0.61 -3.09
N ALA A 56 11.44 0.61 -3.58
CA ALA A 56 11.08 1.02 -4.92
C ALA A 56 11.88 2.26 -5.37
N TRP A 57 11.96 2.45 -6.70
CA TRP A 57 12.64 3.58 -7.33
C TRP A 57 12.36 4.95 -6.73
N PRO A 58 11.07 5.36 -6.44
CA PRO A 58 10.78 6.72 -5.98
C PRO A 58 10.95 6.91 -4.47
N TYR A 59 11.20 5.85 -3.69
CA TYR A 59 11.22 5.95 -2.24
C TYR A 59 12.38 6.84 -1.79
N HIS A 60 12.06 7.84 -0.96
CA HIS A 60 13.00 8.85 -0.49
C HIS A 60 13.78 9.53 -1.63
N LEU A 61 13.11 9.83 -2.76
CA LEU A 61 13.72 10.41 -3.96
C LEU A 61 14.89 9.56 -4.53
N GLY A 62 14.81 8.23 -4.37
CA GLY A 62 15.81 7.27 -4.82
C GLY A 62 16.94 7.00 -3.82
N ASP A 63 16.89 7.57 -2.61
CA ASP A 63 17.88 7.29 -1.57
C ASP A 63 17.65 5.91 -0.92
N SER A 64 16.38 5.43 -0.88
CA SER A 64 16.06 4.13 -0.27
C SER A 64 16.87 2.98 -0.86
N GLU A 65 16.92 2.85 -2.19
CA GLU A 65 17.71 1.79 -2.85
C GLU A 65 19.22 1.90 -2.55
N LYS A 66 19.76 3.13 -2.46
CA LYS A 66 21.17 3.35 -2.14
C LYS A 66 21.51 3.00 -0.68
N ILE A 67 20.60 3.31 0.24
CA ILE A 67 20.73 2.99 1.65
C ILE A 67 20.70 1.48 1.85
N ILE A 68 19.74 0.79 1.22
CA ILE A 68 19.64 -0.66 1.27
C ILE A 68 20.90 -1.31 0.71
N GLY A 69 21.43 -0.83 -0.43
CA GLY A 69 22.68 -1.34 -0.97
C GLY A 69 23.86 -1.24 -0.01
N LYS A 70 23.91 -0.19 0.83
CA LYS A 70 24.91 -0.06 1.90
C LYS A 70 24.59 -0.99 3.08
N ALA A 71 23.32 -1.07 3.50
CA ALA A 71 22.88 -1.89 4.62
C ALA A 71 23.15 -3.38 4.38
N LEU A 72 23.02 -3.84 3.13
CA LEU A 72 23.19 -5.24 2.75
C LEU A 72 24.64 -5.68 2.48
N LYS A 73 25.64 -4.83 2.71
CA LYS A 73 27.05 -5.23 2.74
C LYS A 73 27.36 -6.21 3.89
N ASP A 74 28.58 -6.65 3.97
CA ASP A 74 29.12 -7.44 5.08
C ASP A 74 28.35 -8.75 5.33
N GLY A 75 27.87 -9.38 4.24
CA GLY A 75 27.16 -10.67 4.29
C GLY A 75 25.64 -10.58 4.46
N TYR A 76 25.07 -9.41 4.76
CA TYR A 76 23.61 -9.24 4.94
C TYR A 76 22.80 -9.56 3.68
N ARG A 77 23.35 -9.29 2.46
CA ARG A 77 22.65 -9.58 1.20
C ARG A 77 22.19 -11.04 1.09
N LYS A 78 22.98 -11.97 1.60
CA LYS A 78 22.70 -13.43 1.52
C LYS A 78 21.61 -13.86 2.52
N GLN A 79 21.27 -13.04 3.47
CA GLN A 79 20.29 -13.34 4.51
C GLN A 79 18.87 -12.90 4.15
N VAL A 80 18.69 -12.19 3.02
CA VAL A 80 17.40 -11.56 2.70
C VAL A 80 16.94 -11.82 1.27
N HIS A 81 15.63 -11.82 1.10
CA HIS A 81 14.95 -11.68 -0.19
C HIS A 81 14.77 -10.20 -0.50
N LEU A 82 15.52 -9.68 -1.45
CA LEU A 82 15.54 -8.27 -1.84
C LEU A 82 14.57 -8.01 -2.97
N VAL A 83 13.64 -7.08 -2.75
CA VAL A 83 12.58 -6.74 -3.70
C VAL A 83 12.60 -5.25 -4.02
N THR A 84 12.61 -4.92 -5.31
CA THR A 84 12.34 -3.56 -5.81
C THR A 84 11.37 -3.58 -6.98
N LYS A 85 11.02 -2.41 -7.51
CA LYS A 85 9.90 -2.28 -8.44
C LYS A 85 10.25 -1.41 -9.64
N LEU A 86 9.87 -1.85 -10.85
CA LEU A 86 9.93 -1.05 -12.08
C LEU A 86 8.96 0.14 -12.00
N PRO A 87 9.40 1.39 -12.08
CA PRO A 87 8.53 2.55 -11.95
C PRO A 87 7.65 2.76 -13.19
N MET A 88 6.51 2.04 -13.29
CA MET A 88 5.63 2.01 -14.46
C MET A 88 5.19 3.41 -14.95
N PHE A 89 5.02 4.37 -14.03
CA PHE A 89 4.66 5.75 -14.35
C PHE A 89 5.76 6.50 -15.12
N MET A 90 7.03 6.05 -15.05
CA MET A 90 8.16 6.62 -15.76
C MET A 90 8.54 5.87 -17.04
N VAL A 91 8.05 4.64 -17.23
CA VAL A 91 8.32 3.83 -18.43
C VAL A 91 7.56 4.40 -19.62
N ARG A 92 8.26 4.76 -20.70
CA ARG A 92 7.68 5.27 -21.94
C ARG A 92 7.88 4.33 -23.14
N ASN A 93 8.93 3.52 -23.13
CA ASN A 93 9.26 2.52 -24.13
C ASN A 93 9.95 1.31 -23.47
N SER A 94 10.13 0.21 -24.22
CA SER A 94 10.71 -1.03 -23.70
C SER A 94 12.17 -0.91 -23.27
N LYS A 95 12.96 -0.02 -23.88
CA LYS A 95 14.38 0.22 -23.50
C LYS A 95 14.53 0.80 -22.09
N HIS A 96 13.50 1.49 -21.60
CA HIS A 96 13.51 2.01 -20.22
C HIS A 96 13.56 0.89 -19.17
N PHE A 97 13.04 -0.29 -19.49
CA PHE A 97 13.14 -1.46 -18.59
C PHE A 97 14.59 -1.78 -18.25
N ASP A 98 15.42 -1.98 -19.26
CA ASP A 98 16.83 -2.36 -19.10
C ASP A 98 17.60 -1.27 -18.33
N ASN A 99 17.34 0.00 -18.63
CA ASN A 99 17.97 1.14 -17.97
C ASN A 99 17.59 1.24 -16.48
N TYR A 100 16.29 1.03 -16.13
CA TYR A 100 15.85 1.06 -14.74
C TYR A 100 16.43 -0.12 -13.97
N LEU A 101 16.31 -1.35 -14.47
CA LEU A 101 16.85 -2.54 -13.81
C LEU A 101 18.34 -2.38 -13.52
N LYS A 102 19.14 -2.02 -14.52
CA LYS A 102 20.59 -1.77 -14.38
C LYS A 102 20.89 -0.70 -13.32
N THR A 103 20.15 0.41 -13.35
CA THR A 103 20.35 1.51 -12.39
C THR A 103 19.96 1.11 -10.97
N GLN A 104 18.87 0.37 -10.79
CA GLN A 104 18.42 -0.12 -9.50
C GLN A 104 19.39 -1.13 -8.90
N MET A 105 19.87 -2.09 -9.68
CA MET A 105 20.91 -3.03 -9.26
C MET A 105 22.19 -2.31 -8.84
N LYS A 106 22.63 -1.27 -9.59
CA LYS A 106 23.77 -0.42 -9.21
C LYS A 106 23.53 0.30 -7.88
N ARG A 107 22.32 0.86 -7.65
CA ARG A 107 21.97 1.54 -6.38
C ARG A 107 21.95 0.56 -5.23
N LEU A 108 21.38 -0.62 -5.44
CA LEU A 108 21.27 -1.71 -4.47
C LEU A 108 22.57 -2.49 -4.27
N GLN A 109 23.61 -2.23 -5.10
CA GLN A 109 24.92 -2.87 -5.04
C GLN A 109 24.81 -4.40 -5.03
N THR A 110 24.02 -4.96 -5.95
CA THR A 110 23.72 -6.40 -6.06
C THR A 110 23.72 -6.84 -7.51
N ASP A 111 24.10 -8.10 -7.75
CA ASP A 111 24.12 -8.70 -9.07
C ASP A 111 22.78 -9.38 -9.43
N TYR A 112 21.87 -9.51 -8.47
CA TYR A 112 20.54 -10.06 -8.69
C TYR A 112 19.53 -9.51 -7.71
N LEU A 113 18.25 -9.55 -8.10
CA LEU A 113 17.09 -9.29 -7.25
C LEU A 113 16.35 -10.60 -6.98
N ASP A 114 15.84 -10.80 -5.77
CA ASP A 114 15.00 -11.96 -5.49
C ASP A 114 13.62 -11.78 -6.13
N SER A 115 13.07 -10.56 -6.14
CA SER A 115 11.87 -10.25 -6.91
C SER A 115 11.97 -8.88 -7.58
N TYR A 116 11.41 -8.79 -8.79
CA TYR A 116 11.23 -7.52 -9.48
C TYR A 116 9.76 -7.33 -9.82
N LEU A 117 9.15 -6.27 -9.28
CA LEU A 117 7.71 -6.05 -9.40
C LEU A 117 7.41 -4.92 -10.39
N PHE A 118 6.30 -5.02 -11.12
CA PHE A 118 5.70 -3.87 -11.78
C PHE A 118 5.06 -2.97 -10.72
N HIS A 119 5.49 -1.70 -10.63
CA HIS A 119 5.06 -0.79 -9.58
C HIS A 119 3.69 -0.21 -9.86
N ALA A 120 2.75 -0.39 -8.92
CA ALA A 120 1.42 0.21 -8.91
C ALA A 120 0.64 -0.06 -10.21
N LEU A 121 0.43 -1.34 -10.55
CA LEU A 121 -0.43 -1.69 -11.66
C LEU A 121 -1.87 -1.26 -11.38
N ASP A 122 -2.41 -0.58 -12.35
CA ASP A 122 -3.79 -0.23 -12.57
C ASP A 122 -4.16 -0.58 -14.03
N GLN A 123 -5.37 -0.33 -14.46
CA GLN A 123 -5.79 -0.59 -15.84
C GLN A 123 -4.90 0.09 -16.88
N GLY A 124 -4.47 1.33 -16.62
CA GLY A 124 -3.63 2.11 -17.55
C GLY A 124 -2.21 1.55 -17.65
N HIS A 125 -1.59 1.24 -16.51
CA HIS A 125 -0.26 0.62 -16.46
C HIS A 125 -0.29 -0.80 -17.02
N PHE A 126 -1.37 -1.55 -16.81
CA PHE A 126 -1.52 -2.89 -17.38
C PHE A 126 -1.65 -2.86 -18.93
N LYS A 127 -2.44 -1.94 -19.49
CA LYS A 127 -2.45 -1.71 -20.94
C LYS A 127 -1.07 -1.34 -21.48
N LYS A 128 -0.33 -0.50 -20.76
CA LYS A 128 1.04 -0.12 -21.11
C LYS A 128 2.00 -1.30 -21.05
N LEU A 129 1.91 -2.14 -20.01
CA LEU A 129 2.70 -3.36 -19.86
C LEU A 129 2.55 -4.25 -21.08
N LYS A 130 1.30 -4.56 -21.49
CA LYS A 130 0.98 -5.37 -22.69
C LYS A 130 1.54 -4.74 -23.96
N ARG A 131 1.26 -3.46 -24.21
CA ARG A 131 1.69 -2.75 -25.41
C ARG A 131 3.20 -2.71 -25.60
N LEU A 132 3.97 -2.64 -24.51
CA LEU A 132 5.43 -2.52 -24.55
C LEU A 132 6.16 -3.87 -24.43
N GLY A 133 5.45 -5.00 -24.34
CA GLY A 133 6.04 -6.34 -24.20
C GLY A 133 6.92 -6.47 -22.96
N LEU A 134 6.50 -5.89 -21.81
CA LEU A 134 7.35 -5.84 -20.63
C LEU A 134 7.45 -7.19 -19.90
N ILE A 135 6.53 -8.13 -20.12
CA ILE A 135 6.63 -9.49 -19.61
C ILE A 135 7.84 -10.18 -20.24
N ASP A 136 8.02 -10.10 -21.56
CA ASP A 136 9.16 -10.72 -22.26
C ASP A 136 10.49 -10.16 -21.74
N LYS A 137 10.51 -8.88 -21.35
CA LYS A 137 11.68 -8.25 -20.71
C LYS A 137 11.95 -8.82 -19.32
N MET A 138 10.91 -9.05 -18.51
CA MET A 138 11.05 -9.68 -17.20
C MET A 138 11.53 -11.11 -17.33
N GLU A 139 10.93 -11.90 -18.25
CA GLU A 139 11.34 -13.28 -18.51
C GLU A 139 12.81 -13.36 -18.96
N LYS A 140 13.21 -12.48 -19.88
CA LYS A 140 14.60 -12.39 -20.28
C LYS A 140 15.53 -12.11 -19.09
N ALA A 141 15.20 -11.14 -18.25
CA ALA A 141 15.99 -10.83 -17.05
C ALA A 141 16.02 -11.99 -16.05
N LYS A 142 14.93 -12.78 -15.95
CA LYS A 142 14.86 -14.00 -15.13
C LYS A 142 15.77 -15.09 -15.69
N ASN A 143 15.75 -15.31 -16.99
CA ASN A 143 16.62 -16.30 -17.67
C ASN A 143 18.11 -15.92 -17.60
N GLU A 144 18.42 -14.63 -17.57
CA GLU A 144 19.78 -14.09 -17.37
C GLU A 144 20.23 -14.14 -15.90
N GLY A 145 19.36 -14.55 -14.97
CA GLY A 145 19.65 -14.63 -13.53
C GLY A 145 19.67 -13.28 -12.80
N LEU A 146 19.28 -12.19 -13.48
CA LEU A 146 19.24 -10.86 -12.88
C LEU A 146 18.08 -10.70 -11.89
N ILE A 147 16.98 -11.43 -12.10
CA ILE A 147 15.83 -11.48 -11.20
C ILE A 147 15.42 -12.96 -11.01
N ARG A 148 14.89 -13.32 -9.84
CA ARG A 148 14.50 -14.72 -9.54
C ARG A 148 12.99 -14.92 -9.64
N SER A 149 12.18 -13.90 -9.38
CA SER A 149 10.73 -13.97 -9.46
C SER A 149 10.13 -12.66 -9.99
N ILE A 150 8.94 -12.78 -10.58
CA ILE A 150 8.22 -11.71 -11.27
C ILE A 150 6.90 -11.45 -10.55
N GLY A 151 6.58 -10.19 -10.30
CA GLY A 151 5.32 -9.85 -9.65
C GLY A 151 4.86 -8.42 -9.94
N PHE A 152 3.87 -7.98 -9.20
CA PHE A 152 3.35 -6.62 -9.31
C PHE A 152 2.79 -6.12 -7.98
N SER A 153 2.83 -4.81 -7.76
CA SER A 153 2.00 -4.12 -6.76
C SER A 153 0.78 -3.52 -7.42
N PHE A 154 -0.35 -3.48 -6.70
CA PHE A 154 -1.66 -3.22 -7.28
C PHE A 154 -2.40 -2.08 -6.60
N HIS A 155 -3.07 -1.21 -7.40
CA HIS A 155 -3.89 -0.11 -6.93
C HIS A 155 -5.06 0.17 -7.90
N ASP A 156 -6.01 -0.75 -8.01
CA ASP A 156 -7.23 -0.57 -8.81
C ASP A 156 -8.39 -1.40 -8.23
N THR A 157 -9.44 -1.66 -8.96
CA THR A 157 -10.61 -2.45 -8.56
C THR A 157 -10.37 -3.94 -8.66
N LEU A 158 -11.16 -4.74 -7.93
CA LEU A 158 -11.12 -6.21 -7.96
C LEU A 158 -11.20 -6.79 -9.37
N HIS A 159 -12.04 -6.22 -10.25
CA HIS A 159 -12.16 -6.70 -11.63
C HIS A 159 -10.82 -6.62 -12.37
N ILE A 160 -10.15 -5.47 -12.30
CA ILE A 160 -8.82 -5.27 -12.92
C ILE A 160 -7.77 -6.15 -12.25
N PHE A 161 -7.87 -6.39 -10.92
CA PHE A 161 -6.99 -7.31 -10.22
C PHE A 161 -7.05 -8.72 -10.82
N LYS A 162 -8.27 -9.25 -11.00
CA LYS A 162 -8.46 -10.59 -11.58
C LYS A 162 -7.98 -10.64 -13.03
N GLU A 163 -8.23 -9.61 -13.84
CA GLU A 163 -7.72 -9.52 -15.22
C GLU A 163 -6.17 -9.60 -15.25
N ILE A 164 -5.50 -8.91 -14.33
CA ILE A 164 -4.03 -8.95 -14.23
C ILE A 164 -3.56 -10.34 -13.77
N ILE A 165 -4.18 -10.89 -12.73
CA ILE A 165 -3.84 -12.22 -12.19
C ILE A 165 -3.95 -13.31 -13.26
N ASP A 166 -4.97 -13.26 -14.10
CA ASP A 166 -5.20 -14.28 -15.13
C ASP A 166 -4.31 -14.13 -16.38
N TYR A 167 -3.66 -12.98 -16.53
CA TYR A 167 -2.86 -12.68 -17.71
C TYR A 167 -1.52 -13.41 -17.77
N TYR A 168 -0.93 -13.71 -16.60
CA TYR A 168 0.43 -14.25 -16.51
C TYR A 168 0.57 -15.09 -15.23
N PRO A 169 1.38 -16.16 -15.20
CA PRO A 169 1.65 -16.95 -13.99
C PRO A 169 2.59 -16.19 -13.04
N TRP A 170 2.04 -15.20 -12.34
CA TRP A 170 2.78 -14.37 -11.40
C TRP A 170 3.31 -15.17 -10.22
N ASP A 171 4.54 -14.86 -9.81
CA ASP A 171 5.10 -15.41 -8.58
C ASP A 171 4.56 -14.67 -7.33
N ILE A 172 4.39 -13.33 -7.42
CA ILE A 172 4.08 -12.46 -6.29
C ILE A 172 3.09 -11.36 -6.69
N THR A 173 2.13 -11.09 -5.82
CA THR A 173 1.33 -9.85 -5.86
C THR A 173 1.43 -9.08 -4.55
N GLN A 174 1.52 -7.75 -4.61
CA GLN A 174 1.56 -6.87 -3.45
C GLN A 174 0.30 -6.01 -3.43
N ILE A 175 -0.55 -6.18 -2.40
CA ILE A 175 -1.85 -5.53 -2.29
C ILE A 175 -1.96 -4.70 -1.01
N GLN A 176 -2.76 -3.64 -1.05
CA GLN A 176 -3.22 -2.95 0.16
C GLN A 176 -4.29 -3.80 0.84
N TYR A 177 -4.09 -4.12 2.13
CA TYR A 177 -5.06 -4.84 2.91
C TYR A 177 -4.87 -4.58 4.41
N ASN A 178 -5.97 -4.36 5.14
CA ASN A 178 -6.03 -4.21 6.60
C ASN A 178 -7.49 -4.38 7.05
N TYR A 179 -7.78 -4.42 8.34
CA TYR A 179 -9.14 -4.69 8.84
C TYR A 179 -10.19 -3.62 8.50
N MET A 180 -9.77 -2.44 8.00
CA MET A 180 -10.67 -1.42 7.46
C MET A 180 -10.88 -1.53 5.94
N ASP A 181 -9.90 -2.04 5.21
CA ASP A 181 -9.87 -2.01 3.75
C ASP A 181 -10.08 -3.42 3.15
N THR A 182 -10.96 -4.22 3.78
CA THR A 182 -11.29 -5.59 3.31
C THR A 182 -12.12 -5.61 2.02
N CYS A 183 -12.80 -4.51 1.70
CA CYS A 183 -13.67 -4.36 0.52
C CYS A 183 -13.16 -3.33 -0.48
N ILE A 184 -11.86 -2.93 -0.38
CA ILE A 184 -11.26 -1.90 -1.23
C ILE A 184 -10.14 -2.50 -2.06
N GLN A 185 -9.98 -2.04 -3.31
CA GLN A 185 -8.98 -2.51 -4.28
C GLN A 185 -9.10 -4.02 -4.56
N ALA A 186 -8.09 -4.82 -4.23
CA ALA A 186 -8.11 -6.27 -4.45
C ALA A 186 -9.19 -6.97 -3.61
N THR A 187 -9.58 -6.44 -2.47
CA THR A 187 -10.55 -6.98 -1.50
C THR A 187 -10.13 -8.32 -0.87
N THR A 188 -10.92 -8.85 0.06
CA THR A 188 -10.74 -10.21 0.59
C THR A 188 -10.89 -11.26 -0.52
N GLU A 189 -11.80 -11.05 -1.47
CA GLU A 189 -12.00 -11.96 -2.60
C GLU A 189 -10.75 -12.07 -3.49
N GLY A 190 -10.12 -10.94 -3.81
CA GLY A 190 -8.87 -10.94 -4.58
C GLY A 190 -7.69 -11.53 -3.82
N LEU A 191 -7.64 -11.33 -2.49
CA LEU A 191 -6.66 -11.99 -1.64
C LEU A 191 -6.74 -13.53 -1.78
N SER A 192 -7.94 -14.10 -1.59
CA SER A 192 -8.16 -15.55 -1.75
C SER A 192 -7.90 -16.00 -3.19
N TYR A 193 -8.38 -15.23 -4.18
CA TYR A 193 -8.19 -15.55 -5.60
C TYR A 193 -6.72 -15.68 -6.01
N ALA A 194 -5.86 -14.79 -5.52
CA ALA A 194 -4.41 -14.88 -5.78
C ALA A 194 -3.79 -16.09 -5.08
N HIS A 195 -4.17 -16.33 -3.81
CA HIS A 195 -3.68 -17.46 -3.03
C HIS A 195 -4.04 -18.81 -3.67
N ASP A 196 -5.29 -18.99 -4.12
CA ASP A 196 -5.77 -20.22 -4.74
C ASP A 196 -5.03 -20.57 -6.03
N LYS A 197 -4.46 -19.56 -6.69
CA LYS A 197 -3.56 -19.74 -7.85
C LYS A 197 -2.09 -19.97 -7.45
N GLY A 198 -1.79 -20.09 -6.18
CA GLY A 198 -0.43 -20.29 -5.67
C GLY A 198 0.45 -19.04 -5.72
N ILE A 199 -0.12 -17.87 -5.99
CA ILE A 199 0.59 -16.58 -6.03
C ILE A 199 0.84 -16.11 -4.60
N ALA A 200 2.08 -15.77 -4.28
CA ALA A 200 2.41 -15.20 -2.98
C ALA A 200 1.77 -13.82 -2.79
N VAL A 201 1.05 -13.64 -1.69
CA VAL A 201 0.46 -12.35 -1.36
C VAL A 201 1.27 -11.61 -0.32
N VAL A 202 1.75 -10.44 -0.69
CA VAL A 202 2.45 -9.49 0.19
C VAL A 202 1.51 -8.33 0.50
N VAL A 203 1.31 -8.04 1.78
CA VAL A 203 0.41 -6.95 2.21
C VAL A 203 1.20 -5.68 2.45
N MET A 204 0.78 -4.58 1.80
CA MET A 204 1.20 -3.22 2.09
C MET A 204 0.09 -2.44 2.79
N GLU A 205 0.43 -1.32 3.43
CA GLU A 205 -0.49 -0.46 4.20
C GLU A 205 -1.25 -1.20 5.33
N PRO A 206 -0.58 -2.10 6.10
CA PRO A 206 -1.22 -2.85 7.18
C PRO A 206 -1.81 -1.94 8.25
N LEU A 207 -1.23 -0.75 8.41
CA LEU A 207 -1.64 0.25 9.39
C LEU A 207 -2.33 1.47 8.75
N LYS A 208 -2.79 1.37 7.48
CA LYS A 208 -3.45 2.46 6.74
C LYS A 208 -2.68 3.79 6.88
N GLY A 209 -1.40 3.78 6.47
CA GLY A 209 -0.51 4.94 6.60
C GLY A 209 -0.25 5.37 8.04
N GLY A 210 -0.47 4.49 9.02
CA GLY A 210 -0.33 4.74 10.45
C GLY A 210 -1.59 5.30 11.13
N THR A 211 -2.74 5.30 10.45
CA THR A 211 -4.04 5.66 11.04
C THR A 211 -4.43 4.66 12.12
N LEU A 212 -4.22 3.36 11.88
CA LEU A 212 -4.54 2.30 12.82
C LEU A 212 -3.58 2.24 14.03
N ALA A 213 -2.39 2.81 13.90
CA ALA A 213 -1.44 2.94 15.01
C ALA A 213 -1.77 4.12 15.95
N ASN A 214 -2.68 5.02 15.56
CA ASN A 214 -3.10 6.19 16.32
C ASN A 214 -4.62 6.24 16.35
N PRO A 215 -5.26 5.29 17.04
CA PRO A 215 -6.71 5.16 17.05
C PRO A 215 -7.41 6.32 17.77
N PRO A 216 -8.70 6.55 17.50
CA PRO A 216 -9.52 7.44 18.31
C PRO A 216 -9.77 6.85 19.70
N GLN A 217 -10.23 7.68 20.64
CA GLN A 217 -10.41 7.28 22.03
C GLN A 217 -11.34 6.07 22.18
N GLU A 218 -12.43 6.03 21.45
CA GLU A 218 -13.40 4.92 21.49
C GLU A 218 -12.74 3.57 21.11
N ALA A 219 -11.82 3.58 20.16
CA ALA A 219 -11.07 2.37 19.78
C ALA A 219 -10.02 2.01 20.83
N LEU A 220 -9.40 3.00 21.49
CA LEU A 220 -8.50 2.76 22.63
C LEU A 220 -9.25 2.16 23.82
N ASP A 221 -10.47 2.62 24.10
CA ASP A 221 -11.29 2.11 25.19
C ASP A 221 -11.65 0.63 24.95
N ILE A 222 -11.98 0.25 23.71
CA ILE A 222 -12.19 -1.15 23.33
C ILE A 222 -10.90 -1.97 23.55
N ILE A 223 -9.75 -1.51 23.08
CA ILE A 223 -8.48 -2.20 23.23
C ILE A 223 -8.12 -2.38 24.71
N ASN A 224 -8.29 -1.33 25.51
CA ASN A 224 -7.96 -1.34 26.93
C ASN A 224 -8.88 -2.27 27.77
N SER A 225 -10.12 -2.49 27.30
CA SER A 225 -11.07 -3.40 27.94
C SER A 225 -10.78 -4.88 27.67
N THR A 226 -9.86 -5.20 26.74
CA THR A 226 -9.51 -6.58 26.43
C THR A 226 -8.60 -7.19 27.51
N GLU A 227 -8.76 -8.50 27.76
CA GLU A 227 -7.85 -9.25 28.63
C GLU A 227 -6.44 -9.31 28.06
N LYS A 228 -6.32 -9.47 26.73
CA LYS A 228 -5.04 -9.50 26.01
C LYS A 228 -4.48 -8.10 25.87
N LYS A 229 -3.33 -7.84 26.46
CA LYS A 229 -2.64 -6.55 26.39
C LYS A 229 -1.90 -6.39 25.05
N ARG A 230 -2.65 -6.11 23.99
CA ARG A 230 -2.12 -5.84 22.65
C ARG A 230 -2.16 -4.34 22.35
N THR A 231 -1.12 -3.82 21.68
CA THR A 231 -1.14 -2.46 21.15
C THR A 231 -2.07 -2.36 19.93
N PRO A 232 -2.51 -1.15 19.54
CA PRO A 232 -3.26 -0.97 18.29
C PRO A 232 -2.55 -1.54 17.06
N VAL A 233 -1.20 -1.43 17.02
CA VAL A 233 -0.36 -1.99 15.96
C VAL A 233 -0.42 -3.53 15.98
N ASP A 234 -0.27 -4.14 17.16
CA ASP A 234 -0.34 -5.60 17.32
C ASP A 234 -1.70 -6.14 16.85
N TRP A 235 -2.82 -5.53 17.25
CA TRP A 235 -4.15 -5.92 16.76
C TRP A 235 -4.25 -5.91 15.23
N ALA A 236 -3.74 -4.86 14.59
CA ALA A 236 -3.78 -4.74 13.13
C ALA A 236 -2.88 -5.77 12.43
N LEU A 237 -1.71 -6.05 12.97
CA LEU A 237 -0.79 -7.04 12.42
C LEU A 237 -1.31 -8.47 12.63
N GLN A 238 -1.84 -8.80 13.83
CA GLN A 238 -2.40 -10.12 14.12
C GLN A 238 -3.61 -10.43 13.23
N PHE A 239 -4.46 -9.44 12.92
CA PHE A 239 -5.53 -9.61 11.93
C PHE A 239 -5.03 -10.14 10.58
N LEU A 240 -3.92 -9.60 10.11
CA LEU A 240 -3.31 -10.00 8.84
C LEU A 240 -2.64 -11.37 8.94
N TRP A 241 -1.88 -11.59 10.00
CA TRP A 241 -1.18 -12.86 10.20
C TRP A 241 -2.11 -14.04 10.53
N ASN A 242 -3.34 -13.76 10.94
CA ASN A 242 -4.36 -14.80 11.12
C ASN A 242 -4.78 -15.46 9.79
N LYS A 243 -4.54 -14.80 8.65
CA LYS A 243 -4.95 -15.26 7.33
C LYS A 243 -3.87 -16.15 6.70
N PRO A 244 -4.22 -17.40 6.29
CA PRO A 244 -3.27 -18.31 5.62
C PRO A 244 -2.80 -17.80 4.26
N GLU A 245 -3.61 -16.98 3.60
CA GLU A 245 -3.34 -16.45 2.26
C GLU A 245 -2.19 -15.43 2.22
N ILE A 246 -1.86 -14.82 3.37
CA ILE A 246 -0.85 -13.76 3.45
C ILE A 246 0.53 -14.37 3.74
N SER A 247 1.46 -14.19 2.81
CA SER A 247 2.85 -14.62 2.97
C SER A 247 3.68 -13.64 3.81
N VAL A 248 3.57 -12.34 3.52
CA VAL A 248 4.36 -11.28 4.19
C VAL A 248 3.50 -10.06 4.46
N VAL A 249 3.68 -9.47 5.63
CA VAL A 249 3.10 -8.15 5.98
C VAL A 249 4.22 -7.12 6.04
N LEU A 250 4.18 -6.12 5.16
CA LEU A 250 5.18 -5.06 5.11
C LEU A 250 4.90 -3.98 6.15
N SER A 251 5.83 -3.74 7.04
CA SER A 251 5.78 -2.60 7.95
C SER A 251 6.86 -1.57 7.63
N GLY A 252 6.45 -0.31 7.59
CA GLY A 252 7.38 0.84 7.52
C GLY A 252 7.79 1.23 8.93
N MET A 253 9.02 0.91 9.30
CA MET A 253 9.57 1.12 10.64
C MET A 253 10.64 2.21 10.61
N GLY A 254 10.40 3.30 11.31
CA GLY A 254 11.25 4.49 11.33
C GLY A 254 12.09 4.63 12.60
N SER A 255 12.12 3.63 13.48
CA SER A 255 12.97 3.57 14.68
C SER A 255 13.25 2.13 15.09
N GLN A 256 14.32 1.92 15.83
CA GLN A 256 14.67 0.60 16.36
C GLN A 256 13.57 0.04 17.27
N THR A 257 12.95 0.88 18.09
CA THR A 257 11.81 0.49 18.94
C THR A 257 10.66 -0.07 18.12
N MET A 258 10.30 0.57 16.99
CA MET A 258 9.26 0.04 16.10
C MET A 258 9.63 -1.31 15.49
N VAL A 259 10.91 -1.52 15.18
CA VAL A 259 11.38 -2.83 14.67
C VAL A 259 11.22 -3.88 15.75
N GLN A 260 11.69 -3.59 16.97
CA GLN A 260 11.61 -4.50 18.11
C GLN A 260 10.14 -4.89 18.40
N GLU A 261 9.26 -3.92 18.60
CA GLU A 261 7.84 -4.14 18.89
C GLU A 261 7.15 -4.98 17.82
N ASN A 262 7.43 -4.70 16.53
CA ASN A 262 6.84 -5.44 15.43
C ASN A 262 7.41 -6.85 15.29
N CYS A 263 8.69 -7.08 15.59
CA CYS A 263 9.31 -8.41 15.66
C CYS A 263 8.71 -9.23 16.80
N GLU A 264 8.56 -8.65 17.99
CA GLU A 264 7.89 -9.31 19.13
C GLU A 264 6.44 -9.66 18.80
N SER A 265 5.72 -8.79 18.07
CA SER A 265 4.37 -9.07 17.57
C SER A 265 4.38 -10.22 16.56
N ALA A 266 5.37 -10.26 15.64
CA ALA A 266 5.51 -11.31 14.65
C ALA A 266 5.85 -12.68 15.27
N ASP A 267 6.59 -12.70 16.39
CA ASP A 267 6.87 -13.94 17.14
C ASP A 267 5.62 -14.60 17.71
N ARG A 268 4.61 -13.79 18.03
CA ARG A 268 3.28 -14.26 18.49
C ARG A 268 2.31 -14.54 17.36
N SER A 269 2.70 -14.31 16.10
CA SER A 269 1.82 -14.49 14.94
C SER A 269 1.47 -15.96 14.71
N GLY A 270 0.28 -16.22 14.18
CA GLY A 270 -0.17 -17.57 13.84
C GLY A 270 -1.30 -17.53 12.80
N ILE A 271 -1.38 -18.58 11.99
CA ILE A 271 -2.50 -18.80 11.06
C ILE A 271 -3.69 -19.33 11.87
N ASN A 272 -4.88 -18.76 11.65
CA ASN A 272 -6.11 -19.13 12.37
C ASN A 272 -5.95 -19.11 13.91
N SER A 273 -5.12 -18.21 14.42
CA SER A 273 -4.75 -18.14 15.84
C SER A 273 -5.62 -17.18 16.66
N LEU A 274 -6.41 -16.33 16.00
CA LEU A 274 -7.34 -15.42 16.68
C LEU A 274 -8.57 -16.18 17.17
N THR A 275 -8.88 -16.03 18.46
CA THR A 275 -10.10 -16.56 19.04
C THR A 275 -11.32 -15.79 18.52
N LEU A 276 -12.54 -16.33 18.73
CA LEU A 276 -13.79 -15.62 18.42
C LEU A 276 -13.85 -14.25 19.13
N GLN A 277 -13.39 -14.18 20.38
CA GLN A 277 -13.33 -12.93 21.13
C GLN A 277 -12.36 -11.93 20.47
N ASP A 278 -11.17 -12.38 20.00
CA ASP A 278 -10.25 -11.53 19.26
C ASP A 278 -10.87 -10.99 17.96
N GLN A 279 -11.63 -11.83 17.25
CA GLN A 279 -12.32 -11.44 16.02
C GLN A 279 -13.40 -10.38 16.30
N HIS A 280 -14.20 -10.54 17.35
CA HIS A 280 -15.18 -9.53 17.79
C HIS A 280 -14.53 -8.20 18.18
N VAL A 281 -13.35 -8.23 18.80
CA VAL A 281 -12.59 -6.99 19.09
C VAL A 281 -12.23 -6.28 17.79
N ILE A 282 -11.70 -7.00 16.80
CA ILE A 282 -11.33 -6.43 15.49
C ILE A 282 -12.56 -5.88 14.75
N GLU A 283 -13.69 -6.58 14.77
CA GLU A 283 -14.96 -6.12 14.22
C GLU A 283 -15.40 -4.82 14.89
N SER A 284 -15.40 -4.76 16.21
CA SER A 284 -15.73 -3.56 16.97
C SER A 284 -14.79 -2.38 16.64
N LEU A 285 -13.50 -2.64 16.51
CA LEU A 285 -12.53 -1.63 16.06
C LEU A 285 -12.87 -1.14 14.64
N SER A 286 -13.16 -2.04 13.71
CA SER A 286 -13.56 -1.70 12.34
C SER A 286 -14.85 -0.86 12.32
N GLU A 287 -15.82 -1.15 13.17
CA GLU A 287 -17.06 -0.37 13.31
C GLU A 287 -16.80 1.07 13.78
N VAL A 288 -15.93 1.26 14.80
CA VAL A 288 -15.57 2.60 15.28
C VAL A 288 -15.02 3.47 14.14
N TYR A 289 -14.15 2.90 13.30
CA TYR A 289 -13.62 3.61 12.15
C TYR A 289 -14.67 3.79 11.05
N SER A 290 -15.53 2.80 10.81
CA SER A 290 -16.58 2.87 9.79
C SER A 290 -17.59 3.99 10.07
N LYS A 291 -17.95 4.18 11.35
CA LYS A 291 -18.80 5.31 11.80
C LYS A 291 -18.18 6.68 11.52
N ARG A 292 -16.86 6.75 11.36
CA ARG A 292 -16.12 7.97 11.02
C ARG A 292 -15.96 8.18 9.52
N ILE A 293 -16.35 7.21 8.68
CA ILE A 293 -16.40 7.35 7.24
C ILE A 293 -17.61 8.20 6.86
N LEU A 294 -17.36 9.41 6.37
CA LEU A 294 -18.42 10.36 6.01
C LEU A 294 -19.13 9.99 4.71
N VAL A 295 -18.41 9.36 3.79
CA VAL A 295 -18.96 8.91 2.50
C VAL A 295 -18.54 7.45 2.27
N PRO A 296 -19.47 6.49 2.19
CA PRO A 296 -19.16 5.06 2.05
C PRO A 296 -18.74 4.70 0.61
N CYS A 297 -17.76 5.43 0.07
CA CYS A 297 -17.23 5.22 -1.27
C CYS A 297 -16.18 4.12 -1.26
N THR A 298 -16.38 3.07 -2.07
CA THR A 298 -15.45 1.94 -2.23
C THR A 298 -14.41 2.18 -3.33
N ALA A 299 -14.38 3.38 -3.93
CA ALA A 299 -13.47 3.74 -5.02
C ALA A 299 -13.56 2.83 -6.27
N CYS A 300 -14.70 2.18 -6.50
CA CYS A 300 -14.92 1.25 -7.61
C CYS A 300 -14.85 1.89 -9.01
N GLY A 301 -14.91 3.22 -9.12
CA GLY A 301 -14.77 3.94 -10.37
C GLY A 301 -15.99 3.96 -11.31
N TYR A 302 -17.11 3.26 -11.03
CA TYR A 302 -18.27 3.25 -11.93
C TYR A 302 -18.87 4.63 -12.21
N CYS A 303 -18.71 5.58 -11.29
CA CYS A 303 -19.12 6.98 -11.49
C CYS A 303 -18.20 7.78 -12.42
N MET A 304 -17.11 7.18 -12.88
CA MET A 304 -16.13 7.82 -13.75
C MET A 304 -16.31 7.38 -15.23
N PRO A 305 -15.85 8.19 -16.22
CA PRO A 305 -15.39 9.56 -16.05
C PRO A 305 -16.56 10.53 -15.78
N CYS A 306 -16.33 11.53 -14.96
CA CYS A 306 -17.24 12.64 -14.79
C CYS A 306 -17.13 13.58 -16.02
N PRO A 307 -18.25 14.00 -16.65
CA PRO A 307 -18.18 14.90 -17.82
C PRO A 307 -17.57 16.27 -17.51
N GLU A 308 -17.59 16.67 -16.24
CA GLU A 308 -16.97 17.90 -15.76
C GLU A 308 -15.54 17.67 -15.24
N GLY A 309 -15.02 16.46 -15.38
CA GLY A 309 -13.66 16.11 -14.99
C GLY A 309 -13.40 15.99 -13.47
N VAL A 310 -14.47 15.92 -12.66
CA VAL A 310 -14.32 15.71 -11.20
C VAL A 310 -13.77 14.30 -10.93
N ASN A 311 -12.67 14.19 -10.18
CA ASN A 311 -12.23 12.89 -9.66
C ASN A 311 -13.05 12.54 -8.41
N ILE A 312 -14.23 11.96 -8.61
CA ILE A 312 -15.20 11.69 -7.54
C ILE A 312 -14.59 10.83 -6.42
N PRO A 313 -13.97 9.66 -6.70
CA PRO A 313 -13.38 8.83 -5.65
C PRO A 313 -12.29 9.55 -4.84
N GLN A 314 -11.41 10.30 -5.51
CA GLN A 314 -10.33 11.01 -4.83
C GLN A 314 -10.84 12.13 -3.91
N ASN A 315 -11.90 12.82 -4.32
CA ASN A 315 -12.55 13.83 -3.49
C ASN A 315 -13.12 13.22 -2.21
N PHE A 316 -13.79 12.07 -2.31
CA PHE A 316 -14.34 11.36 -1.16
C PHE A 316 -13.24 10.75 -0.27
N ALA A 317 -12.17 10.22 -0.87
CA ALA A 317 -11.01 9.75 -0.12
C ALA A 317 -10.37 10.87 0.71
N CYS A 318 -10.24 12.08 0.16
CA CYS A 318 -9.74 13.24 0.91
C CYS A 318 -10.65 13.60 2.09
N LEU A 319 -11.98 13.56 1.92
CA LEU A 319 -12.93 13.85 2.99
C LEU A 319 -12.88 12.80 4.10
N ASN A 320 -12.93 11.52 3.74
CA ASN A 320 -12.86 10.41 4.68
C ASN A 320 -11.52 10.38 5.44
N ASN A 321 -10.40 10.64 4.75
CA ASN A 321 -9.10 10.70 5.40
C ASN A 321 -8.98 11.83 6.43
N VAL A 322 -9.61 12.98 6.20
CA VAL A 322 -9.66 14.06 7.21
C VAL A 322 -10.52 13.65 8.42
N SER A 323 -11.59 12.91 8.22
CA SER A 323 -12.46 12.42 9.29
C SER A 323 -11.79 11.33 10.14
N LEU A 324 -11.12 10.39 9.48
CA LEU A 324 -10.43 9.28 10.12
C LEU A 324 -9.16 9.69 10.88
N GLU A 325 -8.49 10.77 10.43
CA GLU A 325 -7.20 11.15 10.97
C GLU A 325 -7.33 11.98 12.25
N THR A 326 -6.72 11.54 13.32
CA THR A 326 -6.72 12.21 14.63
C THR A 326 -5.61 13.27 14.75
N ARG A 327 -4.53 13.15 13.99
CA ARG A 327 -3.35 14.01 14.04
C ARG A 327 -3.55 15.28 13.21
N ARG A 328 -3.48 16.45 13.83
CA ARG A 328 -3.64 17.77 13.18
C ARG A 328 -2.76 17.97 11.95
N PHE A 329 -1.50 17.57 12.02
CA PHE A 329 -0.55 17.69 10.90
C PHE A 329 -0.98 16.88 9.68
N ARG A 330 -1.43 15.64 9.87
CA ARG A 330 -1.90 14.79 8.76
C ARG A 330 -3.21 15.27 8.16
N ARG A 331 -4.12 15.79 8.95
CA ARG A 331 -5.32 16.50 8.44
C ARG A 331 -4.92 17.64 7.51
N LEU A 332 -3.87 18.40 7.86
CA LEU A 332 -3.35 19.47 6.99
C LEU A 332 -2.77 18.93 5.68
N LEU A 333 -2.04 17.81 5.71
CA LEU A 333 -1.52 17.17 4.49
C LEU A 333 -2.64 16.69 3.56
N THR A 334 -3.70 16.09 4.11
CA THR A 334 -4.88 15.68 3.33
C THR A 334 -5.58 16.90 2.69
N ARG A 335 -5.72 17.99 3.42
CA ARG A 335 -6.25 19.24 2.85
C ARG A 335 -5.36 19.84 1.77
N ARG A 336 -4.03 19.68 1.88
CA ARG A 336 -3.08 20.05 0.82
C ARG A 336 -3.24 19.15 -0.41
N ALA A 337 -3.45 17.86 -0.21
CA ALA A 337 -3.71 16.93 -1.31
C ALA A 337 -4.99 17.31 -2.07
N TYR A 338 -6.08 17.64 -1.37
CA TYR A 338 -7.30 18.14 -2.00
C TYR A 338 -7.07 19.41 -2.82
N ARG A 339 -6.24 20.34 -2.33
CA ARG A 339 -5.93 21.60 -3.04
C ARG A 339 -5.07 21.41 -4.28
N LYS A 340 -4.45 20.26 -4.45
CA LYS A 340 -3.71 19.91 -5.68
C LYS A 340 -4.62 19.41 -6.78
N LEU A 341 -5.87 19.05 -6.45
CA LEU A 341 -6.87 18.72 -7.46
C LEU A 341 -7.26 20.00 -8.22
N GLU A 342 -7.43 19.87 -9.52
CA GLU A 342 -7.74 21.00 -10.40
C GLU A 342 -9.09 21.63 -10.06
N ASN A 343 -9.13 22.94 -10.02
CA ASN A 343 -10.34 23.74 -9.75
C ASN A 343 -10.87 24.48 -10.98
N SER A 344 -10.23 24.27 -12.13
CA SER A 344 -10.60 24.87 -13.42
C SER A 344 -10.75 23.81 -14.48
N LYS A 345 -11.87 23.81 -15.21
CA LYS A 345 -12.11 22.89 -16.35
C LYS A 345 -11.01 22.93 -17.41
N LYS A 346 -10.37 24.09 -17.60
CA LYS A 346 -9.32 24.25 -18.63
C LYS A 346 -8.11 23.37 -18.41
N ASN A 347 -7.85 22.96 -17.15
CA ASN A 347 -6.67 22.20 -16.75
C ASN A 347 -6.98 20.71 -16.48
N VAL A 348 -8.23 20.31 -16.64
CA VAL A 348 -8.65 18.93 -16.37
C VAL A 348 -8.44 18.04 -17.58
N ASP A 349 -7.72 16.96 -17.42
CA ASP A 349 -7.68 15.86 -18.38
C ASP A 349 -8.94 14.97 -18.21
N LEU A 350 -9.85 14.99 -19.16
CA LEU A 350 -11.06 14.17 -19.11
C LEU A 350 -10.78 12.67 -19.25
N ASN A 351 -9.62 12.30 -19.81
CA ASN A 351 -9.20 10.89 -19.90
C ASN A 351 -8.58 10.39 -18.58
N ASN A 352 -8.08 11.32 -17.76
CA ASN A 352 -7.55 11.05 -16.42
C ASN A 352 -8.03 12.16 -15.46
N PRO A 353 -9.32 12.17 -15.09
CA PRO A 353 -9.92 13.25 -14.34
C PRO A 353 -9.23 13.50 -13.01
N ASN A 354 -8.79 14.74 -12.79
CA ASN A 354 -8.10 15.19 -11.58
C ASN A 354 -8.77 16.41 -10.93
N GLY A 355 -10.01 16.71 -11.34
CA GLY A 355 -10.78 17.86 -10.86
C GLY A 355 -11.27 17.70 -9.41
N ASN A 356 -11.31 18.81 -8.68
CA ASN A 356 -11.88 18.82 -7.34
C ASN A 356 -13.42 19.02 -7.36
N ALA A 357 -14.05 18.94 -6.19
CA ALA A 357 -15.50 19.00 -6.04
C ALA A 357 -16.14 20.30 -6.57
N THR A 358 -15.39 21.40 -6.72
CA THR A 358 -15.94 22.70 -7.18
C THR A 358 -16.41 22.67 -8.63
N LEU A 359 -15.90 21.69 -9.43
CA LEU A 359 -16.31 21.52 -10.83
C LEU A 359 -17.66 20.81 -10.99
N CYS A 360 -18.23 20.26 -9.93
CA CYS A 360 -19.51 19.57 -9.99
C CYS A 360 -20.66 20.53 -10.31
N ILE A 361 -21.39 20.23 -11.40
CA ILE A 361 -22.58 20.95 -11.85
C ILE A 361 -23.90 20.23 -11.47
N GLU A 362 -23.83 19.22 -10.61
CA GLU A 362 -24.97 18.46 -10.09
C GLU A 362 -25.82 17.76 -11.16
N CYS A 363 -25.22 17.38 -12.29
CA CYS A 363 -25.92 16.69 -13.39
C CYS A 363 -26.43 15.28 -13.06
N ARG A 364 -26.10 14.70 -11.91
CA ARG A 364 -26.52 13.42 -11.31
C ARG A 364 -26.19 12.15 -12.11
N ARG A 365 -25.54 12.22 -13.28
CA ARG A 365 -25.17 11.03 -14.09
C ARG A 365 -24.33 9.99 -13.35
N CYS A 366 -23.59 10.40 -12.33
CA CYS A 366 -22.78 9.54 -11.48
C CYS A 366 -23.60 8.79 -10.43
N VAL A 367 -24.77 9.28 -10.04
CA VAL A 367 -25.62 8.69 -9.01
C VAL A 367 -26.20 7.37 -9.46
N GLU A 368 -26.73 7.34 -10.71
CA GLU A 368 -27.31 6.12 -11.31
C GLU A 368 -26.29 4.99 -11.45
N LYS A 369 -25.01 5.34 -11.66
CA LYS A 369 -23.92 4.39 -11.82
C LYS A 369 -23.30 3.91 -10.49
N CYS A 370 -23.68 4.51 -9.36
CA CYS A 370 -23.06 4.20 -8.07
C CYS A 370 -23.67 2.95 -7.43
N PRO A 371 -22.89 1.83 -7.29
CA PRO A 371 -23.41 0.62 -6.66
C PRO A 371 -23.75 0.84 -5.17
N GLN A 372 -23.12 1.81 -4.52
CA GLN A 372 -23.35 2.16 -3.12
C GLN A 372 -24.51 3.16 -2.93
N LYS A 373 -25.21 3.51 -4.01
CA LYS A 373 -26.35 4.45 -3.99
C LYS A 373 -26.04 5.81 -3.31
N ILE A 374 -24.79 6.27 -3.42
CA ILE A 374 -24.35 7.55 -2.85
C ILE A 374 -24.98 8.70 -3.64
N ASP A 375 -25.59 9.66 -2.95
CA ASP A 375 -25.98 10.96 -3.56
C ASP A 375 -24.70 11.79 -3.78
N ILE A 376 -23.98 11.47 -4.86
CA ILE A 376 -22.64 11.99 -5.14
C ILE A 376 -22.60 13.53 -5.18
N PRO A 377 -23.52 14.27 -5.82
CA PRO A 377 -23.52 15.72 -5.79
C PRO A 377 -23.63 16.30 -4.37
N LYS A 378 -24.52 15.76 -3.55
CA LYS A 378 -24.71 16.18 -2.15
C LYS A 378 -23.44 15.95 -1.33
N GLU A 379 -22.77 14.80 -1.52
CA GLU A 379 -21.54 14.50 -0.80
C GLU A 379 -20.35 15.33 -1.31
N LEU A 380 -20.29 15.66 -2.62
CA LEU A 380 -19.30 16.60 -3.15
C LEU A 380 -19.48 18.01 -2.60
N GLU A 381 -20.71 18.44 -2.30
CA GLU A 381 -20.94 19.72 -1.62
C GLU A 381 -20.39 19.73 -0.19
N LYS A 382 -20.49 18.59 0.55
CA LYS A 382 -19.80 18.45 1.84
C LYS A 382 -18.28 18.56 1.69
N VAL A 383 -17.71 17.91 0.65
CA VAL A 383 -16.28 18.04 0.34
C VAL A 383 -15.88 19.51 0.17
N LYS A 384 -16.63 20.30 -0.63
CA LYS A 384 -16.38 21.73 -0.82
C LYS A 384 -16.42 22.51 0.51
N LYS A 385 -17.42 22.25 1.36
CA LYS A 385 -17.56 22.93 2.67
C LYS A 385 -16.41 22.62 3.61
N VAL A 386 -16.03 21.36 3.73
CA VAL A 386 -15.03 20.90 4.70
C VAL A 386 -13.60 21.17 4.23
N LEU A 387 -13.28 20.87 2.97
CA LEU A 387 -11.91 20.93 2.45
C LEU A 387 -11.61 22.25 1.74
N GLY A 388 -12.60 22.84 1.06
CA GLY A 388 -12.46 24.10 0.33
C GLY A 388 -12.45 25.34 1.23
N LYS A 389 -13.42 25.45 2.15
CA LYS A 389 -13.66 26.65 2.97
C LYS A 389 -13.07 26.59 4.39
N ARG A 390 -12.25 25.59 4.73
CA ARG A 390 -11.69 25.38 6.09
C ARG A 390 -12.72 25.34 7.23
N LYS A 391 -13.96 24.96 6.96
CA LYS A 391 -14.94 24.78 8.03
C LYS A 391 -14.59 23.59 8.92
N ALA A 392 -15.00 23.64 10.17
CA ALA A 392 -14.89 22.50 11.09
C ALA A 392 -15.69 21.30 10.56
N LEU A 393 -15.25 20.10 10.89
CA LEU A 393 -15.94 18.85 10.52
C LEU A 393 -17.22 18.65 11.33
N TRP A 394 -17.29 19.33 12.50
CA TRP A 394 -18.38 19.30 13.51
C TRP A 394 -18.66 20.69 14.04
#